data_a845a7528d05bb4adc212046c6f75819
#
_entry.id   a845a7528d05bb4adc212046c6f75819
#
_cell.length_a   1.000
_cell.length_b   1.000
_cell.length_c   1.000
_cell.angle_alpha   90.00
_cell.angle_beta   90.00
_cell.angle_gamma   90.00
#
_symmetry.space_group_name_H-M   'P 1'
#
loop_
_entity.id
_entity.type
_entity.pdbx_description
1 polymer ?
#
loop_
_entity_poly.entity_id
_entity_poly.type
_entity_poly.pdbx_seq_one_letter_code
_entity_poly.pdbx_strand_id
1 'polypeptide(L)'
;MQVPVKWAICTADQINKDGAEVADALELAALAPTPLFSHLRETRKGLDHLECYALHEFCKNAFVVLSPIDLTISVNSETNFLTVQEFTEVAYKRLCHNRGKTDRGYSMTMPPSIVFYSSQDVVMESMGLSILKLPKDTSIFPGRYNISKWIRPVDWTFEIVNGATEVAVKRGDPLFVVRFFPPVGGNVELERVEYNKSLHKTVTACTGFKALNRKTPLAKLYDMGNEYITRFLSK
;
A
#
# COMPACT_ATOMS: atom_id res chain seq x y z
N MET A 1 -11.43 -9.74 -21.09
CA MET A 1 -11.57 -10.72 -19.96
C MET A 1 -11.36 -9.94 -18.67
N GLN A 2 -12.26 -10.10 -17.69
CA GLN A 2 -12.08 -9.55 -16.34
C GLN A 2 -11.19 -10.46 -15.52
N VAL A 3 -10.27 -9.85 -14.77
CA VAL A 3 -9.33 -10.54 -13.90
C VAL A 3 -9.60 -10.08 -12.46
N PRO A 4 -10.16 -10.95 -11.60
CA PRO A 4 -10.45 -10.58 -10.22
C PRO A 4 -9.14 -10.42 -9.43
N VAL A 5 -9.01 -9.28 -8.76
CA VAL A 5 -7.99 -9.02 -7.75
C VAL A 5 -8.71 -8.73 -6.45
N LYS A 6 -8.54 -9.61 -5.48
CA LYS A 6 -9.09 -9.45 -4.14
C LYS A 6 -8.22 -8.55 -3.31
N TRP A 7 -8.85 -7.73 -2.46
CA TRP A 7 -8.12 -6.87 -1.54
C TRP A 7 -8.76 -6.82 -0.16
N ALA A 8 -7.93 -6.65 0.87
CA ALA A 8 -8.35 -6.52 2.26
C ALA A 8 -7.45 -5.53 3.01
N ILE A 9 -7.97 -4.90 4.05
CA ILE A 9 -7.16 -4.13 5.00
C ILE A 9 -6.56 -5.10 6.01
N CYS A 10 -5.25 -5.03 6.17
CA CYS A 10 -4.48 -5.89 7.06
C CYS A 10 -4.33 -5.22 8.43
N THR A 11 -5.36 -5.23 9.26
CA THR A 11 -5.34 -4.50 10.54
C THR A 11 -5.74 -5.33 11.75
N ALA A 12 -6.84 -6.07 11.68
CA ALA A 12 -7.52 -6.62 12.84
C ALA A 12 -6.73 -7.71 13.60
N ASP A 13 -6.05 -8.60 12.91
CA ASP A 13 -5.38 -9.76 13.56
C ASP A 13 -3.88 -9.53 13.85
N GLN A 14 -3.30 -8.41 13.48
CA GLN A 14 -1.87 -8.12 13.69
C GLN A 14 -1.58 -7.43 15.01
N ILE A 15 -2.62 -6.94 15.70
CA ILE A 15 -2.45 -6.04 16.83
C ILE A 15 -2.98 -6.74 18.09
N ASN A 16 -2.11 -6.92 19.06
CA ASN A 16 -2.51 -7.27 20.42
C ASN A 16 -3.43 -6.17 20.98
N LYS A 17 -4.24 -6.51 21.99
CA LYS A 17 -5.33 -5.69 22.54
C LYS A 17 -5.09 -4.18 22.65
N ASP A 18 -3.85 -3.75 22.90
CA ASP A 18 -3.54 -2.32 23.17
C ASP A 18 -3.37 -1.44 21.91
N GLY A 19 -3.47 -2.01 20.72
CA GLY A 19 -3.42 -1.27 19.43
C GLY A 19 -4.64 -1.54 18.57
N ALA A 20 -5.56 -2.37 19.03
CA ALA A 20 -6.75 -2.79 18.30
C ALA A 20 -7.62 -1.59 17.90
N GLU A 21 -7.83 -0.63 18.81
CA GLU A 21 -8.69 0.53 18.56
C GLU A 21 -8.25 1.37 17.34
N VAL A 22 -6.96 1.60 17.18
CA VAL A 22 -6.45 2.38 16.04
C VAL A 22 -6.55 1.57 14.75
N ALA A 23 -6.29 0.27 14.81
CA ALA A 23 -6.40 -0.61 13.66
C ALA A 23 -7.84 -0.76 13.19
N ASP A 24 -8.77 -0.96 14.13
CA ASP A 24 -10.19 -1.03 13.86
C ASP A 24 -10.70 0.30 13.28
N ALA A 25 -10.24 1.44 13.84
CA ALA A 25 -10.55 2.75 13.28
C ALA A 25 -10.04 2.93 11.84
N LEU A 26 -8.83 2.47 11.54
CA LEU A 26 -8.28 2.50 10.18
C LEU A 26 -9.04 1.58 9.23
N GLU A 27 -9.47 0.40 9.69
CA GLU A 27 -10.29 -0.52 8.89
C GLU A 27 -11.67 0.06 8.59
N LEU A 28 -12.35 0.62 9.59
CA LEU A 28 -13.65 1.28 9.45
C LEU A 28 -13.57 2.53 8.56
N ALA A 29 -12.48 3.29 8.67
CA ALA A 29 -12.24 4.47 7.88
C ALA A 29 -11.69 4.18 6.48
N ALA A 30 -11.33 2.93 6.18
CA ALA A 30 -10.66 2.55 4.95
C ALA A 30 -11.48 2.92 3.72
N LEU A 31 -10.82 3.59 2.79
CA LEU A 31 -11.37 3.94 1.49
C LEU A 31 -10.98 2.85 0.47
N ALA A 32 -11.92 2.47 -0.37
CA ALA A 32 -11.63 1.55 -1.47
C ALA A 32 -10.62 2.19 -2.44
N PRO A 33 -9.62 1.43 -2.93
CA PRO A 33 -8.76 1.94 -3.99
C PRO A 33 -9.59 2.38 -5.19
N THR A 34 -9.40 3.62 -5.63
CA THR A 34 -10.21 4.25 -6.67
C THR A 34 -9.51 4.14 -8.02
N PRO A 35 -10.22 3.79 -9.12
CA PRO A 35 -9.60 3.78 -10.45
C PRO A 35 -8.90 5.11 -10.74
N LEU A 36 -7.62 5.05 -11.16
CA LEU A 36 -6.78 6.23 -11.35
C LEU A 36 -7.41 7.25 -12.30
N PHE A 37 -7.98 6.79 -13.40
CA PHE A 37 -8.61 7.70 -14.37
C PHE A 37 -9.83 8.42 -13.78
N SER A 38 -10.68 7.73 -13.02
CA SER A 38 -11.83 8.34 -12.33
C SER A 38 -11.38 9.39 -11.31
N HIS A 39 -10.38 9.07 -10.51
CA HIS A 39 -9.80 10.00 -9.54
C HIS A 39 -9.24 11.27 -10.22
N LEU A 40 -8.49 11.12 -11.31
CA LEU A 40 -7.96 12.26 -12.07
C LEU A 40 -9.09 13.13 -12.64
N ARG A 41 -10.13 12.52 -13.19
CA ARG A 41 -11.29 13.25 -13.75
C ARG A 41 -12.03 14.06 -12.69
N GLU A 42 -12.12 13.56 -11.47
CA GLU A 42 -12.80 14.24 -10.36
C GLU A 42 -11.95 15.38 -9.77
N THR A 43 -10.63 15.14 -9.63
CA THR A 43 -9.73 16.06 -8.90
C THR A 43 -9.00 17.05 -9.79
N ARG A 44 -8.90 16.81 -11.10
CA ARG A 44 -8.16 17.62 -12.08
C ARG A 44 -9.09 18.20 -13.15
N LYS A 45 -10.09 18.97 -12.72
CA LYS A 45 -11.01 19.67 -13.66
C LYS A 45 -10.25 20.59 -14.59
N GLY A 46 -10.55 20.52 -15.91
CA GLY A 46 -9.95 21.38 -16.93
C GLY A 46 -8.59 20.90 -17.46
N LEU A 47 -8.19 19.67 -17.20
CA LEU A 47 -7.03 19.03 -17.81
C LEU A 47 -7.42 18.48 -19.18
N ASP A 48 -7.10 19.20 -20.26
CA ASP A 48 -7.33 18.75 -21.66
C ASP A 48 -6.66 17.40 -21.96
N HIS A 49 -5.58 17.09 -21.22
CA HIS A 49 -4.86 15.82 -21.36
C HIS A 49 -5.66 14.58 -20.90
N LEU A 50 -6.79 14.76 -20.18
CA LEU A 50 -7.67 13.62 -19.81
C LEU A 50 -8.32 12.96 -21.05
N GLU A 51 -8.34 13.61 -22.20
CA GLU A 51 -8.80 13.03 -23.46
C GLU A 51 -7.69 12.26 -24.20
N CYS A 52 -6.45 12.29 -23.70
CA CYS A 52 -5.32 11.63 -24.34
C CYS A 52 -5.44 10.11 -24.20
N TYR A 53 -5.50 9.42 -25.34
CA TYR A 53 -5.56 7.96 -25.39
C TYR A 53 -4.41 7.27 -24.65
N ALA A 54 -3.19 7.82 -24.75
CA ALA A 54 -2.03 7.29 -24.03
C ALA A 54 -2.18 7.39 -22.52
N LEU A 55 -2.83 8.44 -22.01
CA LEU A 55 -3.16 8.55 -20.58
C LEU A 55 -4.22 7.52 -20.17
N HIS A 56 -5.24 7.27 -20.98
CA HIS A 56 -6.23 6.23 -20.72
C HIS A 56 -5.57 4.85 -20.61
N GLU A 57 -4.71 4.50 -21.56
CA GLU A 57 -3.96 3.23 -21.52
C GLU A 57 -3.02 3.15 -20.31
N PHE A 58 -2.38 4.27 -19.95
CA PHE A 58 -1.54 4.33 -18.77
C PHE A 58 -2.36 4.12 -17.47
N CYS A 59 -3.56 4.68 -17.38
CA CYS A 59 -4.44 4.55 -16.23
C CYS A 59 -5.14 3.18 -16.14
N LYS A 60 -5.06 2.38 -17.19
CA LYS A 60 -5.68 1.05 -17.21
C LYS A 60 -5.11 0.15 -16.12
N ASN A 61 -6.00 -0.50 -15.37
CA ASN A 61 -5.66 -1.36 -14.23
C ASN A 61 -4.84 -0.65 -13.12
N ALA A 62 -4.89 0.68 -13.07
CA ALA A 62 -4.26 1.47 -12.03
C ALA A 62 -5.31 2.05 -11.07
N PHE A 63 -4.99 2.02 -9.77
CA PHE A 63 -5.88 2.47 -8.71
C PHE A 63 -5.11 3.33 -7.71
N VAL A 64 -5.74 4.40 -7.25
CA VAL A 64 -5.19 5.30 -6.23
C VAL A 64 -5.58 4.77 -4.86
N VAL A 65 -4.61 4.64 -3.99
CA VAL A 65 -4.82 4.39 -2.56
C VAL A 65 -4.90 5.74 -1.85
N LEU A 66 -5.99 5.94 -1.12
CA LEU A 66 -6.30 7.20 -0.44
C LEU A 66 -6.06 7.09 1.07
N SER A 67 -5.73 8.19 1.70
CA SER A 67 -5.61 8.25 3.15
C SER A 67 -6.97 8.00 3.81
N PRO A 68 -7.07 7.05 4.76
CA PRO A 68 -8.31 6.80 5.48
C PRO A 68 -8.65 7.85 6.53
N ILE A 69 -7.66 8.59 7.01
CA ILE A 69 -7.78 9.58 8.09
C ILE A 69 -6.91 10.80 7.80
N ASP A 70 -7.12 11.87 8.56
CA ASP A 70 -6.17 12.98 8.64
C ASP A 70 -4.92 12.53 9.39
N LEU A 71 -3.75 12.98 8.95
CA LEU A 71 -2.45 12.65 9.54
C LEU A 71 -1.54 13.85 9.55
N THR A 72 -0.79 14.02 10.64
CA THR A 72 0.31 14.97 10.75
C THR A 72 1.58 14.21 11.11
N ILE A 73 2.54 14.23 10.20
CA ILE A 73 3.81 13.50 10.32
C ILE A 73 4.92 14.53 10.51
N SER A 74 5.63 14.48 11.63
CA SER A 74 6.67 15.45 11.97
C SER A 74 8.01 14.76 12.16
N VAL A 75 9.09 15.48 11.83
CA VAL A 75 10.47 15.07 12.08
C VAL A 75 10.83 15.42 13.53
N ASN A 76 11.21 14.44 14.33
CA ASN A 76 11.83 14.66 15.62
C ASN A 76 13.34 14.86 15.40
N SER A 77 13.83 16.07 15.56
CA SER A 77 15.23 16.45 15.32
C SER A 77 16.20 15.81 16.30
N GLU A 78 15.77 15.47 17.52
CA GLU A 78 16.62 14.86 18.54
C GLU A 78 16.89 13.39 18.23
N THR A 79 15.86 12.66 17.81
CA THR A 79 15.96 11.22 17.55
C THR A 79 16.25 10.90 16.09
N ASN A 80 16.13 11.86 15.18
CA ASN A 80 16.13 11.68 13.73
C ASN A 80 15.06 10.70 13.24
N PHE A 81 13.92 10.60 13.94
CA PHE A 81 12.80 9.77 13.60
C PHE A 81 11.56 10.59 13.23
N LEU A 82 10.70 10.00 12.44
CA LEU A 82 9.37 10.54 12.16
C LEU A 82 8.41 10.17 13.29
N THR A 83 7.48 11.04 13.60
CA THR A 83 6.38 10.81 14.54
C THR A 83 5.05 11.07 13.82
N VAL A 84 3.98 10.45 14.27
CA VAL A 84 2.61 10.65 13.75
C VAL A 84 1.75 11.11 14.93
N GLN A 85 1.22 12.33 14.84
CA GLN A 85 0.53 12.97 15.98
C GLN A 85 -0.73 12.21 16.41
N GLU A 86 -1.44 11.64 15.46
CA GLU A 86 -2.71 10.93 15.69
C GLU A 86 -2.53 9.54 16.29
N PHE A 87 -1.29 9.04 16.39
CA PHE A 87 -1.01 7.71 16.92
C PHE A 87 -0.49 7.78 18.35
N THR A 88 -1.05 6.93 19.21
CA THR A 88 -0.42 6.66 20.52
C THR A 88 0.95 6.03 20.33
N GLU A 89 1.83 6.13 21.32
CA GLU A 89 3.16 5.52 21.26
C GLU A 89 3.11 4.01 20.96
N VAL A 90 2.12 3.32 21.51
CA VAL A 90 1.91 1.88 21.28
C VAL A 90 1.50 1.62 19.83
N ALA A 91 0.52 2.37 19.30
CA ALA A 91 0.08 2.26 17.92
C ALA A 91 1.23 2.59 16.95
N TYR A 92 1.97 3.66 17.23
CA TYR A 92 3.12 4.05 16.43
C TYR A 92 4.18 2.93 16.33
N LYS A 93 4.62 2.38 17.47
CA LYS A 93 5.62 1.29 17.50
C LYS A 93 5.18 0.04 16.74
N ARG A 94 3.89 -0.19 16.62
CA ARG A 94 3.34 -1.38 15.96
C ARG A 94 3.04 -1.17 14.48
N LEU A 95 2.50 -0.01 14.14
CA LEU A 95 1.99 0.28 12.81
C LEU A 95 3.03 0.99 11.91
N CYS A 96 4.02 1.67 12.51
CA CYS A 96 4.99 2.45 11.80
C CYS A 96 6.38 1.80 11.85
N HIS A 97 7.02 1.68 10.70
CA HIS A 97 8.41 1.25 10.60
C HIS A 97 9.28 2.44 10.20
N ASN A 98 9.80 3.13 11.21
CA ASN A 98 10.74 4.23 11.00
C ASN A 98 12.08 3.67 10.51
N ARG A 99 12.59 4.22 9.41
CA ARG A 99 13.88 3.82 8.82
C ARG A 99 14.97 4.85 9.06
N GLY A 100 14.59 5.96 9.72
CA GLY A 100 15.51 7.04 10.10
C GLY A 100 15.87 7.97 8.96
N LYS A 101 16.97 8.70 9.15
CA LYS A 101 17.50 9.67 8.19
C LYS A 101 18.17 8.98 7.01
N THR A 102 17.91 9.49 5.82
CA THR A 102 18.58 9.12 4.57
C THR A 102 19.42 10.30 4.07
N ASP A 103 20.06 10.16 2.92
CA ASP A 103 20.77 11.25 2.24
C ASP A 103 19.82 12.33 1.70
N ARG A 104 18.54 12.01 1.49
CA ARG A 104 17.52 12.91 0.94
C ARG A 104 16.56 13.46 1.98
N GLY A 105 16.42 12.80 3.12
CA GLY A 105 15.44 13.17 4.14
C GLY A 105 15.20 12.10 5.19
N TYR A 106 13.94 11.84 5.52
CA TYR A 106 13.54 10.88 6.56
C TYR A 106 12.51 9.90 6.00
N SER A 107 12.74 8.61 6.20
CA SER A 107 11.93 7.55 5.60
C SER A 107 11.14 6.77 6.63
N MET A 108 9.88 6.47 6.28
CA MET A 108 8.95 5.66 7.08
C MET A 108 8.08 4.76 6.20
N THR A 109 7.63 3.67 6.80
CA THR A 109 6.57 2.80 6.27
C THR A 109 5.44 2.77 7.29
N MET A 110 4.20 3.01 6.86
CA MET A 110 3.03 3.07 7.74
C MET A 110 1.73 2.66 7.01
N PRO A 111 0.62 2.48 7.73
CA PRO A 111 -0.70 2.24 7.12
C PRO A 111 -1.11 3.33 6.08
N PRO A 112 -2.07 3.01 5.21
CA PRO A 112 -2.88 1.80 5.19
C PRO A 112 -2.11 0.57 4.70
N SER A 113 -2.26 -0.55 5.41
CA SER A 113 -1.66 -1.83 5.04
C SER A 113 -2.68 -2.63 4.25
N ILE A 114 -2.58 -2.61 2.92
CA ILE A 114 -3.54 -3.28 2.04
C ILE A 114 -2.92 -4.54 1.49
N VAL A 115 -3.63 -5.65 1.60
CA VAL A 115 -3.26 -6.91 0.96
C VAL A 115 -4.00 -7.03 -0.36
N PHE A 116 -3.27 -7.30 -1.43
CA PHE A 116 -3.83 -7.66 -2.73
C PHE A 116 -3.41 -9.08 -3.09
N TYR A 117 -4.34 -9.86 -3.66
CA TYR A 117 -4.04 -11.18 -4.18
C TYR A 117 -4.97 -11.59 -5.31
N SER A 118 -4.51 -12.51 -6.14
CA SER A 118 -5.29 -13.09 -7.24
C SER A 118 -4.94 -14.57 -7.41
N SER A 119 -5.89 -15.37 -7.87
CA SER A 119 -5.63 -16.76 -8.33
C SER A 119 -5.02 -16.81 -9.73
N GLN A 120 -5.04 -15.70 -10.47
CA GLN A 120 -4.42 -15.56 -11.77
C GLN A 120 -3.02 -14.96 -11.64
N ASP A 121 -2.15 -15.18 -12.62
CA ASP A 121 -0.77 -14.66 -12.61
C ASP A 121 -0.76 -13.14 -12.84
N VAL A 122 -0.88 -12.38 -11.77
CA VAL A 122 -0.93 -10.91 -11.79
C VAL A 122 0.29 -10.32 -11.11
N VAL A 123 1.01 -9.48 -11.83
CA VAL A 123 2.06 -8.63 -11.24
C VAL A 123 1.43 -7.31 -10.80
N MET A 124 1.82 -6.81 -9.63
CA MET A 124 1.44 -5.51 -9.11
C MET A 124 2.67 -4.61 -8.96
N GLU A 125 2.50 -3.34 -9.29
CA GLU A 125 3.44 -2.27 -8.96
C GLU A 125 2.78 -1.28 -8.02
N SER A 126 3.53 -0.76 -7.04
CA SER A 126 3.17 0.40 -6.22
C SER A 126 4.12 1.54 -6.54
N MET A 127 3.61 2.77 -6.69
CA MET A 127 4.42 3.92 -7.07
C MET A 127 3.78 5.25 -6.71
N GLY A 128 4.59 6.30 -6.64
CA GLY A 128 4.13 7.69 -6.69
C GLY A 128 4.01 8.16 -8.12
N LEU A 129 3.00 8.98 -8.41
CA LEU A 129 2.84 9.62 -9.73
C LEU A 129 2.78 11.13 -9.58
N SER A 130 3.61 11.84 -10.35
CA SER A 130 3.65 13.31 -10.36
C SER A 130 2.35 13.97 -10.84
N ILE A 131 1.52 13.24 -11.58
CA ILE A 131 0.20 13.70 -12.02
C ILE A 131 -0.81 13.77 -10.86
N LEU A 132 -0.57 13.05 -9.76
CA LEU A 132 -1.39 13.13 -8.55
C LEU A 132 -0.93 14.28 -7.65
N LYS A 133 -1.87 14.83 -6.89
CA LYS A 133 -1.56 15.75 -5.81
C LYS A 133 -1.18 14.93 -4.56
N LEU A 134 -0.03 14.29 -4.61
CA LEU A 134 0.53 13.59 -3.44
C LEU A 134 0.81 14.57 -2.29
N PRO A 135 0.92 14.11 -1.04
CA PRO A 135 1.33 14.96 0.08
C PRO A 135 2.64 15.69 -0.27
N LYS A 136 2.62 17.01 -0.04
CA LYS A 136 3.77 17.87 -0.41
C LYS A 136 5.04 17.39 0.28
N ASP A 137 6.16 17.53 -0.41
CA ASP A 137 7.50 17.15 0.07
C ASP A 137 7.61 15.67 0.45
N THR A 138 6.81 14.79 -0.16
CA THR A 138 6.97 13.34 -0.04
C THR A 138 7.46 12.71 -1.33
N SER A 139 8.27 11.67 -1.20
CA SER A 139 8.71 10.80 -2.28
C SER A 139 8.31 9.36 -1.93
N ILE A 140 7.62 8.67 -2.85
CA ILE A 140 7.08 7.34 -2.63
C ILE A 140 8.06 6.29 -3.14
N PHE A 141 8.38 5.30 -2.31
CA PHE A 141 9.21 4.17 -2.72
C PHE A 141 8.41 3.23 -3.62
N PRO A 142 8.90 2.94 -4.83
CA PRO A 142 8.23 2.00 -5.70
C PRO A 142 8.47 0.55 -5.26
N GLY A 143 7.49 -0.31 -5.56
CA GLY A 143 7.59 -1.74 -5.35
C GLY A 143 6.95 -2.52 -6.48
N ARG A 144 7.46 -3.72 -6.77
CA ARG A 144 6.89 -4.62 -7.77
C ARG A 144 7.00 -6.07 -7.32
N TYR A 145 5.91 -6.82 -7.38
CA TYR A 145 5.90 -8.26 -7.12
C TYR A 145 4.64 -8.94 -7.68
N ASN A 146 4.66 -10.25 -7.76
CA ASN A 146 3.55 -11.05 -8.23
C ASN A 146 2.62 -11.38 -7.06
N ILE A 147 1.37 -10.92 -7.11
CA ILE A 147 0.37 -11.08 -6.05
C ILE A 147 -0.32 -12.45 -6.04
N SER A 148 -0.09 -13.28 -7.05
CA SER A 148 -0.53 -14.68 -7.03
C SER A 148 0.53 -15.62 -6.39
N LYS A 149 1.76 -15.14 -6.27
CA LYS A 149 2.91 -15.90 -5.76
C LYS A 149 3.46 -15.38 -4.43
N TRP A 150 3.03 -14.16 -4.03
CA TRP A 150 3.52 -13.52 -2.81
C TRP A 150 2.47 -12.60 -2.22
N ILE A 151 1.77 -13.06 -1.20
CA ILE A 151 0.69 -12.32 -0.54
C ILE A 151 1.25 -11.61 0.68
N ARG A 152 1.34 -10.29 0.61
CA ARG A 152 1.87 -9.43 1.68
C ARG A 152 1.16 -8.08 1.71
N PRO A 153 1.20 -7.36 2.83
CA PRO A 153 0.72 -6.00 2.87
C PRO A 153 1.54 -5.08 1.94
N VAL A 154 0.84 -4.15 1.32
CA VAL A 154 1.39 -2.97 0.67
C VAL A 154 1.11 -1.80 1.60
N ASP A 155 2.17 -1.26 2.16
CA ASP A 155 2.13 -0.14 3.07
C ASP A 155 2.48 1.15 2.33
N TRP A 156 2.06 2.28 2.86
CA TRP A 156 2.56 3.56 2.41
C TRP A 156 4.00 3.73 2.87
N THR A 157 4.94 3.54 1.93
CA THR A 157 6.37 3.71 2.17
C THR A 157 6.83 4.97 1.47
N PHE A 158 7.31 5.95 2.23
CA PHE A 158 7.66 7.26 1.72
C PHE A 158 8.89 7.83 2.43
N GLU A 159 9.39 8.90 1.85
CA GLU A 159 10.45 9.73 2.38
C GLU A 159 9.98 11.19 2.42
N ILE A 160 10.19 11.88 3.53
CA ILE A 160 10.01 13.34 3.60
C ILE A 160 11.31 13.97 3.06
N VAL A 161 11.18 14.79 2.03
CA VAL A 161 12.30 15.35 1.27
C VAL A 161 12.29 16.87 1.31
N ASN A 162 13.24 17.51 0.63
CA ASN A 162 13.33 18.97 0.46
C ASN A 162 13.53 19.75 1.77
N GLY A 163 14.04 19.08 2.82
CA GLY A 163 14.25 19.71 4.12
C GLY A 163 12.95 19.99 4.90
N ALA A 164 11.83 19.44 4.45
CA ALA A 164 10.58 19.58 5.19
C ALA A 164 10.68 18.87 6.55
N THR A 165 10.09 19.47 7.55
CA THR A 165 10.04 18.94 8.93
C THR A 165 8.66 18.42 9.31
N GLU A 166 7.66 18.69 8.48
CA GLU A 166 6.29 18.27 8.69
C GLU A 166 5.59 18.01 7.36
N VAL A 167 4.70 17.02 7.36
CA VAL A 167 3.79 16.66 6.25
C VAL A 167 2.40 16.47 6.81
N ALA A 168 1.45 17.24 6.31
CA ALA A 168 0.02 17.08 6.59
C ALA A 168 -0.66 16.32 5.46
N VAL A 169 -1.48 15.35 5.81
CA VAL A 169 -2.28 14.52 4.91
C VAL A 169 -3.72 14.60 5.36
N LYS A 170 -4.64 14.81 4.44
CA LYS A 170 -6.08 14.81 4.73
C LYS A 170 -6.71 13.48 4.34
N ARG A 171 -7.79 13.12 5.02
CA ARG A 171 -8.63 11.99 4.58
C ARG A 171 -9.03 12.19 3.12
N GLY A 172 -8.79 11.16 2.30
CA GLY A 172 -9.06 11.19 0.87
C GLY A 172 -7.91 11.73 0.01
N ASP A 173 -6.83 12.23 0.60
CA ASP A 173 -5.63 12.57 -0.16
C ASP A 173 -4.99 11.31 -0.76
N PRO A 174 -4.48 11.36 -2.00
CA PRO A 174 -3.79 10.24 -2.61
C PRO A 174 -2.45 9.97 -1.93
N LEU A 175 -2.22 8.73 -1.51
CA LEU A 175 -0.96 8.31 -0.90
C LEU A 175 -0.01 7.68 -1.92
N PHE A 176 -0.52 6.77 -2.73
CA PHE A 176 0.24 6.10 -3.78
C PHE A 176 -0.71 5.45 -4.80
N VAL A 177 -0.15 4.94 -5.88
CA VAL A 177 -0.88 4.18 -6.91
C VAL A 177 -0.44 2.73 -6.85
N VAL A 178 -1.41 1.83 -7.02
CA VAL A 178 -1.15 0.42 -7.37
C VAL A 178 -1.60 0.18 -8.81
N ARG A 179 -0.76 -0.49 -9.59
CA ARG A 179 -1.05 -0.86 -10.98
C ARG A 179 -0.88 -2.35 -11.15
N PHE A 180 -1.85 -2.98 -11.78
CA PHE A 180 -1.85 -4.41 -12.00
C PHE A 180 -1.58 -4.75 -13.46
N PHE A 181 -0.80 -5.80 -13.67
CA PHE A 181 -0.44 -6.35 -14.98
C PHE A 181 -0.96 -7.79 -15.04
N PRO A 182 -2.22 -7.96 -15.44
CA PRO A 182 -2.79 -9.29 -15.63
C PRO A 182 -2.23 -9.96 -16.89
N PRO A 183 -2.28 -11.28 -17.01
CA PRO A 183 -1.93 -11.95 -18.25
C PRO A 183 -2.88 -11.50 -19.36
N VAL A 184 -2.33 -11.37 -20.58
CA VAL A 184 -3.07 -11.15 -21.85
C VAL A 184 -4.10 -10.01 -21.79
N GLY A 185 -3.67 -8.79 -21.42
CA GLY A 185 -4.48 -7.58 -21.64
C GLY A 185 -5.83 -7.53 -20.94
N GLY A 186 -6.04 -8.31 -19.87
CA GLY A 186 -7.27 -8.31 -19.09
C GLY A 186 -7.53 -6.99 -18.37
N ASN A 187 -8.78 -6.74 -18.03
CA ASN A 187 -9.17 -5.65 -17.15
C ASN A 187 -9.27 -6.17 -15.72
N VAL A 188 -8.64 -5.48 -14.76
CA VAL A 188 -8.69 -5.85 -13.35
C VAL A 188 -9.97 -5.32 -12.73
N GLU A 189 -10.63 -6.19 -11.99
CA GLU A 189 -11.76 -5.86 -11.12
C GLU A 189 -11.33 -6.06 -9.67
N LEU A 190 -11.45 -4.99 -8.85
CA LEU A 190 -11.12 -5.07 -7.43
C LEU A 190 -12.32 -5.53 -6.61
N GLU A 191 -12.15 -6.63 -5.89
CA GLU A 191 -13.14 -7.18 -4.97
C GLU A 191 -12.66 -7.03 -3.53
N ARG A 192 -13.42 -6.32 -2.68
CA ARG A 192 -13.13 -6.25 -1.25
C ARG A 192 -13.52 -7.55 -0.58
N VAL A 193 -12.62 -8.08 0.24
CA VAL A 193 -12.86 -9.27 1.05
C VAL A 193 -12.50 -9.00 2.51
N GLU A 194 -13.02 -9.82 3.41
CA GLU A 194 -12.67 -9.79 4.82
C GLU A 194 -11.24 -10.32 5.04
N TYR A 195 -10.48 -9.65 5.91
CA TYR A 195 -9.17 -10.13 6.36
C TYR A 195 -9.34 -11.20 7.43
N ASN A 196 -9.56 -12.43 7.00
CA ASN A 196 -9.86 -13.57 7.86
C ASN A 196 -8.58 -14.32 8.31
N LYS A 197 -8.75 -15.27 9.24
CA LYS A 197 -7.64 -16.07 9.81
C LYS A 197 -6.84 -16.83 8.75
N SER A 198 -7.47 -17.28 7.65
CA SER A 198 -6.76 -18.00 6.58
C SER A 198 -5.84 -17.07 5.80
N LEU A 199 -6.32 -15.87 5.44
CA LEU A 199 -5.54 -14.83 4.79
C LEU A 199 -4.41 -14.35 5.70
N HIS A 200 -4.71 -14.10 6.99
CA HIS A 200 -3.70 -13.72 7.99
C HIS A 200 -2.55 -14.74 8.08
N LYS A 201 -2.87 -16.03 8.16
CA LYS A 201 -1.86 -17.09 8.21
C LYS A 201 -0.95 -17.07 6.97
N THR A 202 -1.52 -16.86 5.79
CA THR A 202 -0.78 -16.80 4.53
C THR A 202 0.12 -15.56 4.46
N VAL A 203 -0.41 -14.40 4.82
CA VAL A 203 0.35 -13.14 4.90
C VAL A 203 1.51 -13.26 5.89
N THR A 204 1.26 -13.80 7.08
CA THR A 204 2.28 -13.99 8.12
C THR A 204 3.38 -14.95 7.67
N ALA A 205 3.03 -16.03 6.98
CA ALA A 205 4.02 -16.96 6.42
C ALA A 205 4.91 -16.25 5.39
N CYS A 206 4.31 -15.54 4.43
CA CYS A 206 5.08 -14.81 3.40
C CYS A 206 5.99 -13.73 4.00
N THR A 207 5.48 -12.92 4.94
CA THR A 207 6.27 -11.87 5.59
C THR A 207 7.36 -12.47 6.50
N GLY A 208 7.08 -13.57 7.18
CA GLY A 208 8.03 -14.30 8.01
C GLY A 208 9.22 -14.84 7.21
N PHE A 209 8.99 -15.44 6.04
CA PHE A 209 10.08 -15.87 5.16
C PHE A 209 11.01 -14.72 4.77
N LYS A 210 10.45 -13.54 4.48
CA LYS A 210 11.25 -12.35 4.16
C LYS A 210 12.04 -11.85 5.37
N ALA A 211 11.46 -11.88 6.56
CA ALA A 211 12.13 -11.43 7.78
C ALA A 211 13.33 -12.32 8.12
N LEU A 212 13.20 -13.64 7.96
CA LEU A 212 14.27 -14.62 8.21
C LEU A 212 15.35 -14.59 7.14
N ASN A 213 15.00 -14.22 5.90
CA ASN A 213 15.87 -14.34 4.73
C ASN A 213 15.94 -13.02 3.95
N ARG A 214 16.40 -11.93 4.59
CA ARG A 214 16.42 -10.56 4.02
C ARG A 214 17.17 -10.45 2.68
N LYS A 215 18.20 -11.29 2.45
CA LYS A 215 19.00 -11.29 1.22
C LYS A 215 18.48 -12.28 0.16
N THR A 216 17.41 -13.03 0.45
CA THR A 216 16.87 -14.01 -0.48
C THR A 216 16.23 -13.30 -1.68
N PRO A 217 16.58 -13.71 -2.92
CA PRO A 217 15.93 -13.20 -4.13
C PRO A 217 14.43 -13.47 -4.13
N LEU A 218 13.65 -12.57 -4.74
CA LEU A 218 12.20 -12.64 -4.77
C LEU A 218 11.68 -13.95 -5.38
N ALA A 219 12.31 -14.46 -6.44
CA ALA A 219 11.95 -15.74 -7.06
C ALA A 219 11.97 -16.89 -6.04
N LYS A 220 13.04 -16.99 -5.23
CA LYS A 220 13.15 -18.01 -4.19
C LYS A 220 12.12 -17.84 -3.07
N LEU A 221 11.75 -16.58 -2.75
CA LEU A 221 10.66 -16.30 -1.80
C LEU A 221 9.31 -16.78 -2.36
N TYR A 222 9.09 -16.66 -3.66
CA TYR A 222 7.91 -17.23 -4.33
C TYR A 222 7.82 -18.74 -4.16
N ASP A 223 8.94 -19.44 -4.37
CA ASP A 223 9.00 -20.90 -4.19
C ASP A 223 8.68 -21.30 -2.75
N MET A 224 9.27 -20.60 -1.77
CA MET A 224 9.01 -20.85 -0.34
C MET A 224 7.56 -20.57 0.06
N GLY A 225 6.93 -19.54 -0.51
CA GLY A 225 5.54 -19.16 -0.24
C GLY A 225 4.52 -20.05 -0.96
N ASN A 226 4.91 -20.73 -2.03
CA ASN A 226 4.02 -21.38 -2.97
C ASN A 226 3.06 -22.39 -2.31
N GLU A 227 3.54 -23.21 -1.39
CA GLU A 227 2.70 -24.22 -0.69
C GLU A 227 1.56 -23.54 0.11
N TYR A 228 1.87 -22.45 0.83
CA TYR A 228 0.88 -21.74 1.63
C TYR A 228 -0.15 -21.03 0.75
N ILE A 229 0.32 -20.40 -0.32
CA ILE A 229 -0.52 -19.65 -1.26
C ILE A 229 -1.42 -20.61 -2.04
N THR A 230 -0.88 -21.70 -2.57
CA THR A 230 -1.67 -22.71 -3.29
C THR A 230 -2.78 -23.27 -2.40
N ARG A 231 -2.45 -23.62 -1.15
CA ARG A 231 -3.44 -24.11 -0.18
C ARG A 231 -4.49 -23.05 0.19
N PHE A 232 -4.14 -21.77 0.18
CA PHE A 232 -5.06 -20.67 0.44
C PHE A 232 -5.98 -20.42 -0.75
N LEU A 233 -5.45 -20.36 -1.97
CA LEU A 233 -6.20 -20.06 -3.19
C LEU A 233 -7.08 -21.21 -3.67
N SER A 234 -6.85 -22.46 -3.20
CA SER A 234 -7.66 -23.64 -3.54
C SER A 234 -8.93 -23.79 -2.68
N LYS A 235 -9.16 -22.91 -1.72
CA LYS A 235 -10.36 -22.83 -0.88
C LYS A 235 -11.34 -21.80 -1.37
#